data_d4f46f44ebacf114834b641c546f180b
#
_entry.id   d4f46f44ebacf114834b641c546f180b
#
_cell.length_a   1.000
_cell.length_b   1.000
_cell.length_c   1.000
_cell.angle_alpha   90.00
_cell.angle_beta   90.00
_cell.angle_gamma   90.00
#
_symmetry.space_group_name_H-M   'P 1'
#
loop_
_entity.id
_entity.type
_entity.pdbx_description
1 polymer ?
#
loop_
_entity_poly.entity_id
_entity_poly.type
_entity_poly.pdbx_seq_one_letter_code
_entity_poly.pdbx_strand_id
1 'polypeptide(L)'
;YKDLPLNDVVRMRIHGVSAGYVQELKDLGYSSVPADDLVRMRIHGVTPQFIRDVNAAGFKNMSADDLVDFSIHGRRWLKKRA
;
A
#
# COMPACT_ATOMS: atom_id res chain seq x y z
N TYR A 1 12.14 8.86 -3.77
CA TYR A 1 12.68 8.50 -2.43
C TYR A 1 14.20 8.63 -2.33
N LYS A 2 14.76 9.65 -2.98
CA LYS A 2 16.23 9.84 -3.04
C LYS A 2 16.83 10.17 -1.69
N ASP A 3 16.11 10.90 -0.86
CA ASP A 3 16.67 11.48 0.37
C ASP A 3 16.17 10.75 1.62
N LEU A 4 15.86 9.46 1.49
CA LEU A 4 15.41 8.67 2.63
C LEU A 4 16.54 8.46 3.63
N PRO A 5 16.26 8.60 4.94
CA PRO A 5 17.22 8.22 5.97
C PRO A 5 17.62 6.74 5.80
N LEU A 6 18.87 6.44 6.18
CA LEU A 6 19.39 5.07 6.07
C LEU A 6 18.52 4.06 6.81
N ASN A 7 18.01 4.43 7.98
CA ASN A 7 17.13 3.55 8.77
C ASN A 7 15.87 3.17 8.00
N ASP A 8 15.28 4.11 7.26
CA ASP A 8 14.09 3.85 6.47
C ASP A 8 14.40 2.92 5.30
N VAL A 9 15.55 3.10 4.67
CA VAL A 9 15.98 2.23 3.56
C VAL A 9 16.15 0.80 4.07
N VAL A 10 16.78 0.62 5.22
CA VAL A 10 16.97 -0.70 5.83
C VAL A 10 15.63 -1.33 6.18
N ARG A 11 14.73 -0.58 6.80
CA ARG A 11 13.40 -1.08 7.16
C ARG A 11 12.61 -1.51 5.92
N MET A 12 12.68 -0.73 4.86
CA MET A 12 11.98 -1.05 3.62
C MET A 12 12.48 -2.37 3.03
N ARG A 13 13.79 -2.59 3.05
CA ARG A 13 14.37 -3.85 2.57
C ARG A 13 13.93 -5.04 3.42
N ILE A 14 13.97 -4.89 4.73
CA ILE A 14 13.58 -5.96 5.66
C ILE A 14 12.13 -6.40 5.41
N HIS A 15 11.26 -5.44 5.13
CA HIS A 15 9.83 -5.71 4.92
C HIS A 15 9.45 -5.91 3.45
N GLY A 16 10.44 -6.03 2.57
CA GLY A 16 10.17 -6.37 1.16
C GLY A 16 9.70 -5.21 0.31
N VAL A 17 10.00 -3.98 0.68
CA VAL A 17 9.70 -2.80 -0.14
C VAL A 17 10.83 -2.63 -1.15
N SER A 18 10.60 -3.10 -2.36
CA SER A 18 11.58 -3.01 -3.45
C SER A 18 11.30 -1.80 -4.33
N ALA A 19 12.28 -1.45 -5.19
CA ALA A 19 12.07 -0.42 -6.19
C ALA A 19 10.91 -0.77 -7.14
N GLY A 20 10.76 -2.05 -7.48
CA GLY A 20 9.66 -2.51 -8.30
C GLY A 20 8.30 -2.29 -7.64
N TYR A 21 8.22 -2.59 -6.34
CA TYR A 21 7.00 -2.36 -5.57
C TYR A 21 6.61 -0.88 -5.59
N VAL A 22 7.58 -0.01 -5.32
CA VAL A 22 7.35 1.45 -5.32
C VAL A 22 6.92 1.92 -6.71
N GLN A 23 7.54 1.42 -7.77
CA GLN A 23 7.19 1.80 -9.13
C GLN A 23 5.76 1.36 -9.49
N GLU A 24 5.38 0.16 -9.12
CA GLU A 24 4.02 -0.32 -9.39
C GLU A 24 2.98 0.50 -8.62
N LEU A 25 3.28 0.89 -7.38
CA LEU A 25 2.39 1.78 -6.63
C LEU A 25 2.26 3.13 -7.31
N LYS A 26 3.37 3.67 -7.81
CA LYS A 26 3.37 4.93 -8.55
C LYS A 26 2.49 4.84 -9.79
N ASP A 27 2.58 3.74 -10.51
CA ASP A 27 1.75 3.51 -11.70
C ASP A 27 0.26 3.43 -11.35
N LEU A 28 -0.06 3.04 -10.13
CA LEU A 28 -1.44 2.97 -9.64
C LEU A 28 -1.92 4.28 -9.01
N GLY A 29 -1.09 5.34 -9.03
CA GLY A 29 -1.44 6.64 -8.50
C GLY A 29 -0.91 6.93 -7.10
N TYR A 30 -0.07 6.08 -6.55
CA TYR A 30 0.50 6.24 -5.21
C TYR A 30 1.96 6.66 -5.30
N SER A 31 2.22 7.89 -5.73
CA SER A 31 3.58 8.37 -6.04
C SER A 31 4.31 9.00 -4.86
N SER A 32 3.62 9.32 -3.77
CA SER A 32 4.21 10.05 -2.65
C SER A 32 3.90 9.41 -1.30
N VAL A 33 3.86 8.09 -1.25
CA VAL A 33 3.57 7.36 -0.01
C VAL A 33 4.80 7.42 0.90
N PRO A 34 4.64 7.88 2.16
CA PRO A 34 5.77 7.89 3.11
C PRO A 34 6.34 6.50 3.35
N ALA A 35 7.63 6.45 3.71
CA ALA A 35 8.31 5.17 3.94
C ALA A 35 7.61 4.31 5.01
N ASP A 36 7.14 4.93 6.09
CA ASP A 36 6.41 4.22 7.15
C ASP A 36 5.16 3.53 6.60
N ASP A 37 4.42 4.21 5.73
CA ASP A 37 3.21 3.65 5.13
C ASP A 37 3.54 2.53 4.15
N LEU A 38 4.63 2.66 3.39
CA LEU A 38 5.09 1.59 2.50
C LEU A 38 5.39 0.32 3.29
N VAL A 39 6.08 0.46 4.42
CA VAL A 39 6.39 -0.67 5.28
C VAL A 39 5.11 -1.29 5.84
N ARG A 40 4.17 -0.48 6.32
CA ARG A 40 2.89 -0.96 6.83
C ARG A 40 2.10 -1.71 5.76
N MET A 41 2.07 -1.18 4.54
CA MET A 41 1.38 -1.81 3.44
C MET A 41 1.96 -3.20 3.14
N ARG A 42 3.29 -3.31 3.14
CA ARG A 42 3.93 -4.62 2.91
C ARG A 42 3.67 -5.61 4.04
N ILE A 43 3.74 -5.14 5.28
CA ILE A 43 3.47 -6.00 6.44
C ILE A 43 2.07 -6.58 6.38
N HIS A 44 1.09 -5.79 5.93
CA HIS A 44 -0.31 -6.22 5.86
C HIS A 44 -0.71 -6.78 4.50
N GLY A 45 0.26 -7.08 3.64
CA GLY A 45 -0.01 -7.74 2.38
C GLY A 45 -0.70 -6.88 1.33
N VAL A 46 -0.56 -5.57 1.41
CA VAL A 46 -1.09 -4.66 0.40
C VAL A 46 -0.14 -4.65 -0.80
N THR A 47 -0.39 -5.56 -1.72
CA THR A 47 0.38 -5.68 -2.96
C THR A 47 -0.26 -4.84 -4.06
N PRO A 48 0.46 -4.56 -5.17
CA PRO A 48 -0.17 -3.92 -6.32
C PRO A 48 -1.40 -4.68 -6.83
N GLN A 49 -1.34 -6.00 -6.81
CA GLN A 49 -2.49 -6.81 -7.23
C GLN A 49 -3.68 -6.62 -6.29
N PHE A 50 -3.43 -6.56 -4.97
CA PHE A 50 -4.47 -6.28 -3.99
C PHE A 50 -5.15 -4.94 -4.30
N ILE A 51 -4.36 -3.91 -4.63
CA ILE A 51 -4.89 -2.59 -4.97
C ILE A 51 -5.76 -2.66 -6.22
N ARG A 52 -5.30 -3.38 -7.25
CA ARG A 52 -6.09 -3.57 -8.47
C ARG A 52 -7.42 -4.26 -8.19
N ASP A 53 -7.38 -5.29 -7.34
CA ASP A 53 -8.59 -6.04 -6.97
C ASP A 53 -9.58 -5.16 -6.21
N VAL A 54 -9.09 -4.34 -5.27
CA VAL A 54 -9.91 -3.41 -4.51
C VAL A 54 -10.54 -2.37 -5.44
N ASN A 55 -9.75 -1.84 -6.38
CA ASN A 55 -10.25 -0.88 -7.36
C ASN A 55 -11.32 -1.52 -8.25
N ALA A 56 -11.11 -2.75 -8.67
CA ALA A 56 -12.08 -3.48 -9.50
C ALA A 56 -13.38 -3.73 -8.74
N ALA A 57 -13.32 -3.86 -7.43
CA ALA A 57 -14.50 -4.03 -6.59
C ALA A 57 -15.25 -2.70 -6.35
N GLY A 58 -14.75 -1.59 -6.87
CA GLY A 58 -15.41 -0.28 -6.78
C GLY A 58 -14.83 0.65 -5.73
N PHE A 59 -13.80 0.24 -5.01
CA PHE A 59 -13.15 1.08 -3.99
C PHE A 59 -11.93 1.77 -4.60
N LYS A 60 -12.13 2.95 -5.17
CA LYS A 60 -11.09 3.72 -5.86
C LYS A 60 -10.60 4.88 -5.00
N ASN A 61 -9.39 5.33 -5.29
CA ASN A 61 -8.78 6.50 -4.63
C ASN A 61 -8.63 6.32 -3.12
N MET A 62 -8.39 5.10 -2.66
CA MET A 62 -8.19 4.83 -1.25
C MET A 62 -6.80 5.29 -0.82
N SER A 63 -6.71 5.86 0.38
CA SER A 63 -5.42 6.22 0.97
C SER A 63 -4.65 4.97 1.39
N ALA A 64 -3.36 5.14 1.71
CA ALA A 64 -2.56 4.03 2.25
C ALA A 64 -3.20 3.47 3.53
N ASP A 65 -3.69 4.35 4.42
CA ASP A 65 -4.38 3.92 5.64
C ASP A 65 -5.63 3.11 5.33
N ASP A 66 -6.42 3.55 4.36
CA ASP A 66 -7.63 2.84 3.94
C ASP A 66 -7.30 1.45 3.38
N LEU A 67 -6.24 1.35 2.57
CA LEU A 67 -5.83 0.07 2.00
C LEU A 67 -5.38 -0.90 3.10
N VAL A 68 -4.63 -0.40 4.09
CA VAL A 68 -4.22 -1.23 5.23
C VAL A 68 -5.45 -1.67 6.02
N ASP A 69 -6.38 -0.75 6.29
CA ASP A 69 -7.61 -1.09 7.01
C ASP A 69 -8.44 -2.12 6.23
N PHE A 70 -8.53 -1.97 4.92
CA PHE A 70 -9.24 -2.93 4.07
C PHE A 70 -8.60 -4.31 4.18
N SER A 71 -7.27 -4.39 4.20
CA SER A 71 -6.58 -5.68 4.30
C SER A 71 -6.84 -6.38 5.63
N ILE A 72 -7.04 -5.61 6.70
CA ILE A 72 -7.31 -6.14 8.04
C ILE A 72 -8.80 -6.39 8.27
N HIS A 73 -9.65 -5.46 7.82
CA HIS A 73 -11.08 -5.44 8.11
C HIS A 73 -11.95 -5.45 6.84
N GLY A 74 -11.57 -6.24 5.86
CA GLY A 74 -12.24 -6.26 4.55
C GLY A 74 -13.75 -6.42 4.63
N ARG A 75 -14.26 -7.22 5.57
CA ARG A 75 -15.71 -7.45 5.73
C ARG A 75 -16.44 -6.15 6.04
N ARG A 76 -15.83 -5.27 6.80
CA ARG A 76 -16.43 -3.97 7.15
C ARG A 76 -16.64 -3.13 5.89
N TRP A 77 -15.66 -3.12 5.01
CA TRP A 77 -15.73 -2.37 3.76
C TRP A 77 -16.79 -2.94 2.82
N LEU A 78 -16.88 -4.26 2.75
CA LEU A 78 -17.89 -4.92 1.93
C LEU A 78 -19.31 -4.62 2.44
N LYS A 79 -19.51 -4.57 3.75
CA LYS A 79 -20.80 -4.20 4.35
C LYS A 79 -21.19 -2.76 4.01
N LYS A 80 -20.24 -1.83 4.06
CA LYS A 80 -20.51 -0.44 3.72
C LYS A 80 -20.99 -0.29 2.29
N ARG A 81 -20.49 -1.12 1.40
CA ARG A 81 -20.83 -1.09 0.00
C ARG A 81 -22.24 -1.61 -0.25
N ALA A 82 -22.62 -2.61 0.49
CA ALA A 82 -23.95 -3.22 0.35
C ALA A 82 -25.03 -2.27 0.85
#